data_d40b42c373e21f669bdb17f7e123caeb
#
_entry.id   d40b42c373e21f669bdb17f7e123caeb
#
_cell.length_a   1.000
_cell.length_b   1.000
_cell.length_c   1.000
_cell.angle_alpha   90.00
_cell.angle_beta   90.00
_cell.angle_gamma   90.00
#
_symmetry.space_group_name_H-M   'P 1'
#
loop_
_entity.id
_entity.type
_entity.pdbx_description
1 polymer ?
#
loop_
_entity_poly.entity_id
_entity_poly.type
_entity_poly.pdbx_seq_one_letter_code
_entity_poly.pdbx_strand_id
1 'polypeptide(L)'
;TNNILINMKIAYCIPALYYPSGMERVLTLKANYFAEVFGYEIHIILTDGKGKKPYYELHPSITLHQLDIDYDELNGMSFYKKLPKYIAKQGRFKKKLNECLHQIRPDITISLLRRDINFINRMTDGSTKLGEIHFNKSNYRDFSNSRLPAFLRTIVSNYWREQLYRQLRQLKRFIVLSHEDAQEWTELDNVEVIHNPLPFFPDQISDNSHKQVIAVGRYVPQKGFDRLIPAWQLVAGKHPDWILRIYGDGMREQLQQQIDSLGITASCILEPT
;
A
#
# COMPACT_ATOMS: atom_id res chain seq x y z
N THR A 1 -3.26 -38.12 12.29
CA THR A 1 -2.25 -37.16 12.68
C THR A 1 -2.98 -35.96 13.21
N ASN A 2 -3.03 -35.79 14.54
CA ASN A 2 -3.60 -34.62 15.20
C ASN A 2 -2.76 -33.40 14.80
N ASN A 3 -3.21 -32.61 13.82
CA ASN A 3 -2.73 -31.26 13.64
C ASN A 3 -3.15 -30.48 14.89
N ILE A 4 -2.22 -30.23 15.80
CA ILE A 4 -2.35 -29.19 16.79
C ILE A 4 -2.41 -27.91 16.00
N LEU A 5 -3.61 -27.39 15.76
CA LEU A 5 -3.83 -26.06 15.20
C LEU A 5 -3.21 -25.10 16.23
N ILE A 6 -2.02 -24.62 15.95
CA ILE A 6 -1.42 -23.53 16.73
C ILE A 6 -2.35 -22.34 16.50
N ASN A 7 -3.13 -21.99 17.50
CA ASN A 7 -4.03 -20.83 17.46
C ASN A 7 -3.18 -19.56 17.50
N MET A 8 -2.61 -19.19 16.32
CA MET A 8 -1.74 -18.03 16.19
C MET A 8 -2.57 -16.75 16.17
N LYS A 9 -2.15 -15.77 16.95
CA LYS A 9 -2.78 -14.46 17.01
C LYS A 9 -1.94 -13.43 16.27
N ILE A 10 -2.50 -12.80 15.23
CA ILE A 10 -1.80 -11.84 14.36
C ILE A 10 -2.48 -10.48 14.43
N ALA A 11 -1.69 -9.42 14.65
CA ALA A 11 -2.14 -8.04 14.59
C ALA A 11 -1.51 -7.31 13.40
N TYR A 12 -2.33 -6.75 12.52
CA TYR A 12 -1.90 -5.89 11.42
C TYR A 12 -2.08 -4.42 11.77
N CYS A 13 -1.08 -3.59 11.44
CA CYS A 13 -1.16 -2.13 11.58
C CYS A 13 -1.26 -1.47 10.21
N ILE A 14 -2.40 -0.84 9.91
CA ILE A 14 -2.68 -0.13 8.66
C ILE A 14 -3.44 1.17 8.97
N PRO A 15 -3.27 2.25 8.17
CA PRO A 15 -4.00 3.49 8.42
C PRO A 15 -5.52 3.36 8.34
N ALA A 16 -6.03 2.74 7.29
CA ALA A 16 -7.46 2.60 7.03
C ALA A 16 -7.74 1.43 6.08
N LEU A 17 -9.02 1.01 5.98
CA LEU A 17 -9.48 -0.05 5.07
C LEU A 17 -10.60 0.42 4.12
N TYR A 18 -10.99 1.69 4.15
CA TYR A 18 -12.14 2.19 3.39
C TYR A 18 -11.78 2.64 1.95
N TYR A 19 -10.53 2.51 1.53
CA TYR A 19 -10.09 2.83 0.17
C TYR A 19 -10.03 1.58 -0.73
N PRO A 20 -10.39 1.70 -2.03
CA PRO A 20 -10.22 0.61 -3.01
C PRO A 20 -8.77 0.54 -3.50
N SER A 21 -7.80 0.34 -2.60
CA SER A 21 -6.38 0.30 -2.98
C SER A 21 -5.77 -1.08 -2.89
N GLY A 22 -4.62 -1.26 -3.53
CA GLY A 22 -3.95 -2.56 -3.61
C GLY A 22 -3.47 -3.09 -2.26
N MET A 23 -3.02 -2.20 -1.37
CA MET A 23 -2.54 -2.60 -0.04
C MET A 23 -3.69 -3.12 0.83
N GLU A 24 -4.83 -2.44 0.85
CA GLU A 24 -6.03 -2.87 1.56
C GLU A 24 -6.57 -4.18 1.00
N ARG A 25 -6.57 -4.35 -0.33
CA ARG A 25 -6.99 -5.59 -0.98
C ARG A 25 -6.11 -6.77 -0.58
N VAL A 26 -4.79 -6.62 -0.67
CA VAL A 26 -3.83 -7.69 -0.33
C VAL A 26 -3.93 -8.05 1.15
N LEU A 27 -4.00 -7.05 2.05
CA LEU A 27 -4.20 -7.30 3.47
C LEU A 27 -5.49 -8.09 3.72
N THR A 28 -6.62 -7.67 3.13
CA THR A 28 -7.90 -8.34 3.30
C THR A 28 -7.84 -9.79 2.83
N LEU A 29 -7.26 -10.06 1.65
CA LEU A 29 -7.12 -11.42 1.13
C LEU A 29 -6.31 -12.32 2.09
N LYS A 30 -5.16 -11.83 2.57
CA LYS A 30 -4.32 -12.58 3.51
C LYS A 30 -5.01 -12.80 4.86
N ALA A 31 -5.61 -11.74 5.41
CA ALA A 31 -6.30 -11.80 6.69
C ALA A 31 -7.48 -12.78 6.65
N ASN A 32 -8.29 -12.73 5.61
CA ASN A 32 -9.41 -13.66 5.41
C ASN A 32 -8.89 -15.10 5.29
N TYR A 33 -7.88 -15.32 4.47
CA TYR A 33 -7.30 -16.66 4.30
C TYR A 33 -6.75 -17.23 5.61
N PHE A 34 -6.03 -16.45 6.41
CA PHE A 34 -5.51 -16.89 7.69
C PHE A 34 -6.62 -17.19 8.71
N ALA A 35 -7.68 -16.37 8.71
CA ALA A 35 -8.82 -16.61 9.58
C ALA A 35 -9.62 -17.85 9.15
N GLU A 36 -9.93 -17.99 7.85
CA GLU A 36 -10.79 -19.03 7.33
C GLU A 36 -10.10 -20.39 7.25
N VAL A 37 -8.87 -20.44 6.70
CA VAL A 37 -8.17 -21.69 6.38
C VAL A 37 -7.33 -22.20 7.54
N PHE A 38 -6.64 -21.30 8.24
CA PHE A 38 -5.78 -21.68 9.37
C PHE A 38 -6.45 -21.51 10.73
N GLY A 39 -7.61 -20.85 10.79
CA GLY A 39 -8.29 -20.57 12.05
C GLY A 39 -7.53 -19.61 12.96
N TYR A 40 -6.66 -18.77 12.41
CA TYR A 40 -5.88 -17.79 13.19
C TYR A 40 -6.78 -16.67 13.71
N GLU A 41 -6.47 -16.16 14.90
CA GLU A 41 -7.11 -14.99 15.47
C GLU A 41 -6.49 -13.71 14.86
N ILE A 42 -7.25 -13.03 14.00
CA ILE A 42 -6.76 -11.88 13.25
C ILE A 42 -7.32 -10.59 13.80
N HIS A 43 -6.43 -9.65 14.10
CA HIS A 43 -6.74 -8.30 14.53
C HIS A 43 -6.18 -7.28 13.54
N ILE A 44 -6.97 -6.27 13.17
CA ILE A 44 -6.51 -5.17 12.31
C ILE A 44 -6.66 -3.86 13.08
N ILE A 45 -5.55 -3.14 13.23
CA ILE A 45 -5.46 -1.91 14.01
C ILE A 45 -5.42 -0.73 13.04
N LEU A 46 -6.41 0.16 13.14
CA LEU A 46 -6.64 1.29 12.25
C LEU A 46 -6.37 2.62 12.95
N THR A 47 -5.76 3.58 12.26
CA THR A 47 -5.53 4.93 12.79
C THR A 47 -6.52 5.96 12.28
N ASP A 48 -7.06 5.75 11.08
CA ASP A 48 -7.90 6.70 10.36
C ASP A 48 -9.23 6.03 9.95
N GLY A 49 -10.21 6.82 9.48
CA GLY A 49 -11.46 6.30 8.95
C GLY A 49 -12.50 5.89 9.98
N LYS A 50 -12.57 6.59 11.12
CA LYS A 50 -13.60 6.37 12.16
C LYS A 50 -15.00 6.32 11.57
N GLY A 51 -15.73 5.25 11.87
CA GLY A 51 -17.10 5.03 11.41
C GLY A 51 -17.24 4.64 9.94
N LYS A 52 -16.15 4.55 9.18
CA LYS A 52 -16.18 4.07 7.80
C LYS A 52 -16.04 2.56 7.76
N LYS A 53 -16.84 1.92 6.90
CA LYS A 53 -16.74 0.47 6.66
C LYS A 53 -15.53 0.15 5.79
N PRO A 54 -14.90 -1.03 5.99
CA PRO A 54 -13.92 -1.55 5.04
C PRO A 54 -14.50 -1.63 3.62
N TYR A 55 -13.68 -1.31 2.62
CA TYR A 55 -14.09 -1.39 1.22
C TYR A 55 -14.21 -2.86 0.75
N TYR A 56 -13.26 -3.69 1.16
CA TYR A 56 -13.29 -5.12 0.89
C TYR A 56 -13.89 -5.86 2.08
N GLU A 57 -14.65 -6.91 1.80
CA GLU A 57 -15.30 -7.71 2.82
C GLU A 57 -14.29 -8.50 3.65
N LEU A 58 -14.43 -8.40 4.98
CA LEU A 58 -13.61 -9.12 5.94
C LEU A 58 -14.34 -10.34 6.47
N HIS A 59 -13.60 -11.42 6.73
CA HIS A 59 -14.15 -12.59 7.42
C HIS A 59 -14.73 -12.20 8.78
N PRO A 60 -15.91 -12.72 9.18
CA PRO A 60 -16.61 -12.29 10.40
C PRO A 60 -15.82 -12.45 11.70
N SER A 61 -14.85 -13.36 11.75
CA SER A 61 -14.00 -13.57 12.93
C SER A 61 -12.89 -12.53 13.09
N ILE A 62 -12.65 -11.67 12.09
CA ILE A 62 -11.59 -10.65 12.14
C ILE A 62 -12.05 -9.49 13.02
N THR A 63 -11.22 -9.11 13.99
CA THR A 63 -11.51 -8.01 14.89
C THR A 63 -10.83 -6.73 14.44
N LEU A 64 -11.60 -5.64 14.30
CA LEU A 64 -11.10 -4.30 13.98
C LEU A 64 -10.92 -3.48 15.25
N HIS A 65 -9.76 -2.81 15.39
CA HIS A 65 -9.43 -1.90 16.47
C HIS A 65 -9.21 -0.49 15.92
N GLN A 66 -10.12 0.43 16.23
CA GLN A 66 -10.02 1.80 15.78
C GLN A 66 -9.33 2.66 16.84
N LEU A 67 -8.15 3.21 16.53
CA LEU A 67 -7.40 4.04 17.47
C LEU A 67 -7.79 5.52 17.46
N ASP A 68 -8.53 5.97 16.46
CA ASP A 68 -9.02 7.36 16.34
C ASP A 68 -7.88 8.39 16.45
N ILE A 69 -6.86 8.24 15.62
CA ILE A 69 -5.76 9.20 15.54
C ILE A 69 -6.07 10.31 14.53
N ASP A 70 -6.76 9.95 13.44
CA ASP A 70 -7.26 10.86 12.39
C ASP A 70 -6.17 11.72 11.76
N TYR A 71 -5.19 11.07 11.16
CA TYR A 71 -4.15 11.79 10.40
C TYR A 71 -4.69 12.49 9.15
N ASP A 72 -5.86 12.07 8.67
CA ASP A 72 -6.53 12.71 7.53
C ASP A 72 -6.87 14.18 7.81
N GLU A 73 -7.09 14.57 9.06
CA GLU A 73 -7.24 15.99 9.46
C GLU A 73 -6.05 16.88 9.10
N LEU A 74 -4.87 16.28 8.88
CA LEU A 74 -3.66 17.04 8.54
C LEU A 74 -3.57 17.37 7.04
N ASN A 75 -4.47 16.82 6.23
CA ASN A 75 -4.51 17.08 4.79
C ASN A 75 -4.88 18.53 4.52
N GLY A 76 -4.18 19.18 3.59
CA GLY A 76 -4.40 20.59 3.24
C GLY A 76 -3.85 21.62 4.24
N MET A 77 -3.31 21.21 5.40
CA MET A 77 -2.72 22.14 6.36
C MET A 77 -1.34 22.63 5.91
N SER A 78 -1.03 23.92 6.20
CA SER A 78 0.33 24.46 6.02
C SER A 78 1.34 23.75 6.93
N PHE A 79 2.59 23.66 6.50
CA PHE A 79 3.66 22.94 7.19
C PHE A 79 3.79 23.33 8.67
N TYR A 80 3.79 24.63 8.98
CA TYR A 80 3.94 25.16 10.35
C TYR A 80 2.81 24.73 11.30
N LYS A 81 1.58 24.62 10.79
CA LYS A 81 0.43 24.15 11.57
C LYS A 81 0.40 22.62 11.65
N LYS A 82 0.87 21.95 10.59
CA LYS A 82 0.87 20.49 10.45
C LYS A 82 1.88 19.82 11.38
N LEU A 83 3.10 20.36 11.48
CA LEU A 83 4.21 19.72 12.22
C LEU A 83 3.90 19.50 13.71
N PRO A 84 3.50 20.50 14.52
CA PRO A 84 3.21 20.28 15.94
C PRO A 84 2.03 19.30 16.14
N LYS A 85 0.98 19.38 15.30
CA LYS A 85 -0.14 18.46 15.35
C LYS A 85 0.30 17.03 15.00
N TYR A 86 1.18 16.87 14.00
CA TYR A 86 1.72 15.57 13.64
C TYR A 86 2.51 14.94 14.79
N ILE A 87 3.37 15.71 15.47
CA ILE A 87 4.14 15.23 16.62
C ILE A 87 3.21 14.80 17.75
N ALA A 88 2.20 15.59 18.08
CA ALA A 88 1.21 15.26 19.11
C ALA A 88 0.44 13.96 18.75
N LYS A 89 0.00 13.82 17.47
CA LYS A 89 -0.66 12.61 16.97
C LYS A 89 0.27 11.38 17.02
N GLN A 90 1.56 11.54 16.74
CA GLN A 90 2.55 10.45 16.87
C GLN A 90 2.67 9.95 18.32
N GLY A 91 2.74 10.87 19.29
CA GLY A 91 2.74 10.51 20.72
C GLY A 91 1.48 9.78 21.14
N ARG A 92 0.30 10.29 20.75
CA ARG A 92 -0.99 9.64 21.00
C ARG A 92 -1.09 8.26 20.35
N PHE A 93 -0.64 8.14 19.10
CA PHE A 93 -0.65 6.87 18.37
C PHE A 93 0.24 5.83 19.07
N LYS A 94 1.48 6.21 19.40
CA LYS A 94 2.39 5.32 20.12
C LYS A 94 1.75 4.77 21.40
N LYS A 95 1.13 5.63 22.22
CA LYS A 95 0.46 5.24 23.49
C LYS A 95 -0.69 4.28 23.22
N LYS A 96 -1.63 4.67 22.34
CA LYS A 96 -2.82 3.86 22.03
C LYS A 96 -2.47 2.52 21.38
N LEU A 97 -1.46 2.50 20.48
CA LEU A 97 -1.00 1.26 19.87
C LEU A 97 -0.42 0.30 20.93
N ASN A 98 0.40 0.82 21.84
CA ASN A 98 0.96 -0.01 22.91
C ASN A 98 -0.14 -0.59 23.82
N GLU A 99 -1.10 0.22 24.21
CA GLU A 99 -2.27 -0.23 25.00
C GLU A 99 -3.07 -1.31 24.25
N CYS A 100 -3.36 -1.10 22.98
CA CYS A 100 -4.09 -2.03 22.13
C CYS A 100 -3.36 -3.38 21.99
N LEU A 101 -2.05 -3.34 21.70
CA LEU A 101 -1.24 -4.56 21.57
C LEU A 101 -1.13 -5.34 22.89
N HIS A 102 -1.06 -4.66 24.06
CA HIS A 102 -1.10 -5.33 25.34
C HIS A 102 -2.45 -5.99 25.66
N GLN A 103 -3.55 -5.44 25.16
CA GLN A 103 -4.87 -6.05 25.27
C GLN A 103 -5.03 -7.26 24.35
N ILE A 104 -4.56 -7.16 23.12
CA ILE A 104 -4.62 -8.23 22.11
C ILE A 104 -3.66 -9.37 22.49
N ARG A 105 -2.43 -9.05 22.91
CA ARG A 105 -1.31 -9.99 23.11
C ARG A 105 -1.07 -10.86 21.87
N PRO A 106 -0.76 -10.27 20.72
CA PRO A 106 -0.53 -11.05 19.51
C PRO A 106 0.81 -11.81 19.59
N ASP A 107 0.92 -12.91 18.87
CA ASP A 107 2.20 -13.60 18.64
C ASP A 107 3.04 -12.84 17.63
N ILE A 108 2.38 -12.29 16.62
CA ILE A 108 3.00 -11.52 15.53
C ILE A 108 2.27 -10.19 15.33
N THR A 109 3.05 -9.11 15.26
CA THR A 109 2.55 -7.80 14.81
C THR A 109 3.19 -7.44 13.48
N ILE A 110 2.35 -7.19 12.47
CA ILE A 110 2.77 -6.84 11.11
C ILE A 110 2.49 -5.35 10.84
N SER A 111 3.54 -4.58 10.66
CA SER A 111 3.47 -3.18 10.23
C SER A 111 3.43 -3.12 8.71
N LEU A 112 2.44 -2.44 8.12
CA LEU A 112 2.47 -2.08 6.70
C LEU A 112 3.31 -0.82 6.43
N LEU A 113 4.30 -0.59 7.29
CA LEU A 113 5.36 0.41 7.17
C LEU A 113 4.86 1.84 6.90
N ARG A 114 3.76 2.19 7.56
CA ARG A 114 3.25 3.55 7.50
C ARG A 114 3.84 4.37 8.66
N ARG A 115 3.02 5.02 9.46
CA ARG A 115 3.49 5.91 10.54
C ARG A 115 3.97 5.17 11.79
N ASP A 116 3.53 3.94 11.97
CA ASP A 116 3.87 3.04 13.07
C ASP A 116 5.33 2.59 13.07
N ILE A 117 6.00 2.50 11.90
CA ILE A 117 7.41 2.14 11.80
C ILE A 117 8.33 3.04 12.65
N ASN A 118 7.92 4.26 12.94
CA ASN A 118 8.72 5.18 13.76
C ASN A 118 8.91 4.67 15.20
N PHE A 119 8.06 3.76 15.68
CA PHE A 119 8.07 3.31 17.07
C PHE A 119 7.60 1.86 17.31
N ILE A 120 7.22 1.12 16.26
CA ILE A 120 6.69 -0.26 16.40
C ILE A 120 7.65 -1.18 17.17
N ASN A 121 8.95 -1.04 16.96
CA ASN A 121 9.98 -1.81 17.64
C ASN A 121 10.14 -1.45 19.14
N ARG A 122 9.48 -0.37 19.60
CA ARG A 122 9.48 0.08 21.00
C ARG A 122 8.22 -0.35 21.75
N MET A 123 7.35 -1.13 21.11
CA MET A 123 6.19 -1.73 21.78
C MET A 123 6.66 -2.88 22.65
N THR A 124 6.08 -2.98 23.85
CA THR A 124 6.52 -3.89 24.91
C THR A 124 5.55 -5.06 25.11
N ASP A 125 4.71 -5.33 24.13
CA ASP A 125 3.69 -6.38 24.12
C ASP A 125 4.24 -7.80 23.94
N GLY A 126 5.54 -7.94 23.62
CA GLY A 126 6.23 -9.23 23.46
C GLY A 126 6.07 -9.89 22.10
N SER A 127 5.22 -9.38 21.20
CA SER A 127 5.03 -9.99 19.88
C SER A 127 6.24 -9.83 18.96
N THR A 128 6.41 -10.78 18.05
CA THR A 128 7.38 -10.68 16.95
C THR A 128 6.96 -9.58 15.97
N LYS A 129 7.86 -8.62 15.70
CA LYS A 129 7.58 -7.51 14.77
C LYS A 129 8.05 -7.84 13.36
N LEU A 130 7.13 -7.79 12.41
CA LEU A 130 7.39 -7.89 10.98
C LEU A 130 7.02 -6.58 10.29
N GLY A 131 7.69 -6.26 9.18
CA GLY A 131 7.31 -5.14 8.32
C GLY A 131 7.05 -5.62 6.91
N GLU A 132 6.02 -5.08 6.27
CA GLU A 132 5.65 -5.43 4.91
C GLU A 132 5.49 -4.17 4.07
N ILE A 133 6.24 -4.06 2.96
CA ILE A 133 6.20 -2.91 2.08
C ILE A 133 5.39 -3.23 0.81
N HIS A 134 4.47 -2.32 0.43
CA HIS A 134 3.61 -2.45 -0.75
C HIS A 134 3.90 -1.41 -1.83
N PHE A 135 5.04 -0.77 -1.78
CA PHE A 135 5.47 0.23 -2.76
C PHE A 135 6.99 0.22 -2.89
N ASN A 136 7.46 0.68 -4.04
CA ASN A 136 8.87 0.68 -4.40
C ASN A 136 9.68 1.59 -3.46
N LYS A 137 10.93 1.19 -3.16
CA LYS A 137 11.90 1.91 -2.33
C LYS A 137 12.04 3.39 -2.74
N SER A 138 12.11 3.66 -4.03
CA SER A 138 12.27 5.02 -4.58
C SER A 138 11.13 5.97 -4.20
N ASN A 139 9.93 5.44 -3.96
CA ASN A 139 8.74 6.22 -3.57
C ASN A 139 8.55 6.31 -2.04
N TYR A 140 9.42 5.65 -1.28
CA TYR A 140 9.30 5.62 0.17
C TYR A 140 10.04 6.79 0.81
N ARG A 141 9.27 7.71 1.43
CA ARG A 141 9.79 8.92 2.07
C ARG A 141 10.61 9.83 1.11
N ASP A 142 10.13 9.99 -0.12
CA ASP A 142 10.70 10.94 -1.06
C ASP A 142 10.39 12.39 -0.64
N PHE A 143 11.44 13.18 -0.46
CA PHE A 143 11.40 14.63 -0.15
C PHE A 143 11.78 15.50 -1.35
N SER A 144 11.86 14.93 -2.56
CA SER A 144 12.28 15.66 -3.77
C SER A 144 11.44 16.92 -4.03
N ASN A 145 10.15 16.86 -3.70
CA ASN A 145 9.19 17.97 -3.87
C ASN A 145 9.12 18.94 -2.67
N SER A 146 10.02 18.83 -1.67
CA SER A 146 10.02 19.76 -0.55
C SER A 146 10.58 21.12 -0.96
N ARG A 147 10.01 22.21 -0.41
CA ARG A 147 10.47 23.60 -0.63
C ARG A 147 11.76 23.96 0.11
N LEU A 148 12.46 22.97 0.66
CA LEU A 148 13.73 23.19 1.35
C LEU A 148 14.87 23.46 0.36
N PRO A 149 15.87 24.30 0.73
CA PRO A 149 17.11 24.42 -0.03
C PRO A 149 17.77 23.06 -0.26
N ALA A 150 18.41 22.87 -1.43
CA ALA A 150 18.94 21.56 -1.86
C ALA A 150 19.84 20.89 -0.82
N PHE A 151 20.75 21.65 -0.18
CA PHE A 151 21.66 21.11 0.83
C PHE A 151 20.93 20.64 2.10
N LEU A 152 19.94 21.41 2.59
CA LEU A 152 19.13 21.04 3.75
C LEU A 152 18.26 19.82 3.43
N ARG A 153 17.71 19.77 2.22
CA ARG A 153 16.94 18.62 1.74
C ARG A 153 17.77 17.33 1.77
N THR A 154 19.02 17.39 1.31
CA THR A 154 19.93 16.23 1.34
C THR A 154 20.20 15.76 2.77
N ILE A 155 20.50 16.69 3.69
CA ILE A 155 20.75 16.36 5.11
C ILE A 155 19.51 15.72 5.75
N VAL A 156 18.34 16.33 5.56
CA VAL A 156 17.08 15.83 6.10
C VAL A 156 16.75 14.45 5.52
N SER A 157 16.87 14.27 4.20
CA SER A 157 16.61 12.99 3.54
C SER A 157 17.54 11.89 4.04
N ASN A 158 18.85 12.19 4.21
CA ASN A 158 19.82 11.22 4.72
C ASN A 158 19.50 10.83 6.17
N TYR A 159 19.17 11.80 7.02
CA TYR A 159 18.77 11.54 8.40
C TYR A 159 17.52 10.65 8.50
N TRP A 160 16.48 10.96 7.72
CA TRP A 160 15.23 10.19 7.70
C TRP A 160 15.43 8.79 7.12
N ARG A 161 16.30 8.66 6.11
CA ARG A 161 16.65 7.37 5.51
C ARG A 161 17.40 6.48 6.52
N GLU A 162 18.40 7.02 7.20
CA GLU A 162 19.14 6.28 8.21
C GLU A 162 18.27 5.89 9.41
N GLN A 163 17.37 6.79 9.83
CA GLN A 163 16.38 6.48 10.86
C GLN A 163 15.46 5.32 10.42
N LEU A 164 15.02 5.34 9.16
CA LEU A 164 14.21 4.27 8.60
C LEU A 164 14.95 2.94 8.62
N TYR A 165 16.17 2.90 8.08
CA TYR A 165 16.98 1.67 8.05
C TYR A 165 17.23 1.12 9.44
N ARG A 166 17.48 1.98 10.43
CA ARG A 166 17.62 1.58 11.83
C ARG A 166 16.35 0.89 12.34
N GLN A 167 15.17 1.36 11.96
CA GLN A 167 13.92 0.72 12.36
C GLN A 167 13.70 -0.60 11.60
N LEU A 168 13.98 -0.64 10.31
CA LEU A 168 13.82 -1.85 9.50
C LEU A 168 14.76 -2.98 9.95
N ARG A 169 16.00 -2.69 10.32
CA ARG A 169 16.97 -3.67 10.87
C ARG A 169 16.51 -4.31 12.19
N GLN A 170 15.67 -3.62 12.97
CA GLN A 170 15.14 -4.15 14.23
C GLN A 170 13.95 -5.09 14.04
N LEU A 171 13.33 -5.11 12.88
CA LEU A 171 12.27 -6.06 12.57
C LEU A 171 12.82 -7.48 12.47
N LYS A 172 12.06 -8.48 12.88
CA LYS A 172 12.44 -9.90 12.71
C LYS A 172 12.60 -10.26 11.24
N ARG A 173 11.70 -9.76 10.38
CA ARG A 173 11.76 -9.81 8.91
C ARG A 173 11.19 -8.54 8.32
N PHE A 174 11.78 -8.12 7.24
CA PHE A 174 11.28 -7.06 6.36
C PHE A 174 10.86 -7.68 5.03
N ILE A 175 9.55 -7.70 4.78
CA ILE A 175 8.93 -8.39 3.65
C ILE A 175 8.80 -7.42 2.48
N VAL A 176 9.29 -7.84 1.33
CA VAL A 176 9.18 -7.17 0.03
C VAL A 176 8.45 -8.06 -0.96
N LEU A 177 7.96 -7.51 -2.08
CA LEU A 177 7.02 -8.20 -2.95
C LEU A 177 7.68 -8.90 -4.15
N SER A 178 8.94 -8.60 -4.46
CA SER A 178 9.65 -9.23 -5.57
C SER A 178 11.16 -9.35 -5.29
N HIS A 179 11.84 -10.18 -6.05
CA HIS A 179 13.29 -10.32 -5.96
C HIS A 179 14.02 -9.06 -6.43
N GLU A 180 13.48 -8.35 -7.43
CA GLU A 180 14.02 -7.08 -7.91
C GLU A 180 13.95 -6.02 -6.79
N ASP A 181 12.82 -5.95 -6.07
CA ASP A 181 12.68 -5.03 -4.95
C ASP A 181 13.65 -5.40 -3.82
N ALA A 182 13.85 -6.69 -3.53
CA ALA A 182 14.82 -7.14 -2.53
C ALA A 182 16.26 -6.69 -2.86
N GLN A 183 16.64 -6.71 -4.13
CA GLN A 183 17.96 -6.25 -4.58
C GLN A 183 18.22 -4.76 -4.35
N GLU A 184 17.17 -3.96 -4.22
CA GLU A 184 17.28 -2.53 -3.89
C GLU A 184 17.61 -2.29 -2.40
N TRP A 185 17.32 -3.25 -1.49
CA TRP A 185 17.50 -3.11 -0.05
C TRP A 185 18.83 -3.72 0.45
N THR A 186 19.92 -3.41 -0.23
CA THR A 186 21.26 -3.94 0.06
C THR A 186 21.80 -3.62 1.46
N GLU A 187 21.23 -2.61 2.13
CA GLU A 187 21.64 -2.18 3.47
C GLU A 187 21.00 -3.03 4.59
N LEU A 188 20.12 -3.98 4.23
CA LEU A 188 19.38 -4.82 5.15
C LEU A 188 19.70 -6.30 4.93
N ASP A 189 19.86 -7.05 6.01
CA ASP A 189 20.14 -8.49 6.03
C ASP A 189 18.93 -9.35 6.41
N ASN A 190 17.82 -8.71 6.78
CA ASN A 190 16.58 -9.34 7.22
C ASN A 190 15.44 -9.27 6.19
N VAL A 191 15.78 -9.04 4.92
CA VAL A 191 14.82 -8.96 3.81
C VAL A 191 14.29 -10.36 3.45
N GLU A 192 12.98 -10.47 3.26
CA GLU A 192 12.30 -11.69 2.83
C GLU A 192 11.38 -11.36 1.65
N VAL A 193 11.37 -12.21 0.62
CA VAL A 193 10.47 -12.01 -0.53
C VAL A 193 9.22 -12.86 -0.35
N ILE A 194 8.06 -12.19 -0.25
CA ILE A 194 6.76 -12.82 -0.24
C ILE A 194 5.86 -12.11 -1.24
N HIS A 195 5.55 -12.79 -2.34
CA HIS A 195 4.69 -12.23 -3.39
C HIS A 195 3.27 -11.98 -2.90
N ASN A 196 2.62 -11.00 -3.50
CA ASN A 196 1.18 -10.79 -3.26
C ASN A 196 0.37 -12.00 -3.74
N PRO A 197 -0.66 -12.41 -2.98
CA PRO A 197 -1.56 -13.47 -3.43
C PRO A 197 -2.38 -13.00 -4.65
N LEU A 198 -2.69 -13.94 -5.54
CA LEU A 198 -3.67 -13.71 -6.60
C LEU A 198 -5.08 -13.67 -5.99
N PRO A 199 -5.91 -12.69 -6.36
CA PRO A 199 -7.27 -12.62 -5.84
C PRO A 199 -8.22 -13.69 -6.42
N PHE A 200 -7.87 -14.25 -7.57
CA PHE A 200 -8.59 -15.31 -8.25
C PHE A 200 -7.69 -15.98 -9.29
N PHE A 201 -8.03 -17.20 -9.66
CA PHE A 201 -7.47 -17.87 -10.82
C PHE A 201 -8.49 -17.82 -11.95
N PRO A 202 -8.15 -17.34 -13.15
CA PRO A 202 -9.09 -17.30 -14.27
C PRO A 202 -9.39 -18.73 -14.77
N ASP A 203 -10.66 -18.99 -15.06
CA ASP A 203 -11.09 -20.26 -15.66
C ASP A 203 -10.64 -20.39 -17.11
N GLN A 204 -10.41 -19.25 -17.78
CA GLN A 204 -9.94 -19.17 -19.15
C GLN A 204 -8.74 -18.25 -19.25
N ILE A 205 -7.75 -18.69 -20.00
CA ILE A 205 -6.56 -17.89 -20.31
C ILE A 205 -6.74 -17.32 -21.72
N SER A 206 -6.36 -16.05 -21.93
CA SER A 206 -6.40 -15.42 -23.25
C SER A 206 -5.50 -16.17 -24.24
N ASP A 207 -6.03 -16.46 -25.43
CA ASP A 207 -5.30 -17.03 -26.55
C ASP A 207 -4.59 -15.96 -27.41
N ASN A 208 -4.73 -14.69 -27.03
CA ASN A 208 -4.23 -13.52 -27.73
C ASN A 208 -4.73 -13.37 -29.19
N SER A 209 -5.87 -13.99 -29.53
CA SER A 209 -6.46 -13.92 -30.89
C SER A 209 -7.09 -12.56 -31.20
N HIS A 210 -7.46 -11.79 -30.16
CA HIS A 210 -8.08 -10.48 -30.31
C HIS A 210 -7.03 -9.39 -30.44
N LYS A 211 -7.20 -8.49 -31.42
CA LYS A 211 -6.36 -7.31 -31.66
C LYS A 211 -6.67 -6.20 -30.63
N GLN A 212 -6.48 -6.52 -29.36
CA GLN A 212 -6.83 -5.66 -28.26
C GLN A 212 -5.71 -5.66 -27.21
N VAL A 213 -5.33 -4.47 -26.79
CA VAL A 213 -4.43 -4.23 -25.66
C VAL A 213 -5.25 -3.65 -24.51
N ILE A 214 -5.04 -4.17 -23.30
CA ILE A 214 -5.68 -3.65 -22.09
C ILE A 214 -4.65 -3.03 -21.15
N ALA A 215 -5.06 -1.94 -20.50
CA ALA A 215 -4.34 -1.34 -19.40
C ALA A 215 -5.32 -1.10 -18.24
N VAL A 216 -4.90 -1.39 -16.99
CA VAL A 216 -5.77 -1.28 -15.83
C VAL A 216 -5.11 -0.45 -14.74
N GLY A 217 -5.83 0.53 -14.20
CA GLY A 217 -5.32 1.34 -13.10
C GLY A 217 -6.06 2.64 -12.91
N ARG A 218 -5.87 3.29 -11.75
CA ARG A 218 -6.44 4.61 -11.49
C ARG A 218 -5.90 5.64 -12.49
N TYR A 219 -6.74 6.55 -12.97
CA TYR A 219 -6.35 7.64 -13.85
C TYR A 219 -5.65 8.75 -13.06
N VAL A 220 -4.40 8.46 -12.68
CA VAL A 220 -3.52 9.35 -11.92
C VAL A 220 -2.13 9.38 -12.58
N PRO A 221 -1.36 10.47 -12.45
CA PRO A 221 -0.04 10.61 -13.09
C PRO A 221 0.93 9.45 -12.78
N GLN A 222 0.84 8.88 -11.57
CA GLN A 222 1.67 7.74 -11.14
C GLN A 222 1.51 6.51 -12.05
N LYS A 223 0.35 6.32 -12.71
CA LYS A 223 0.08 5.18 -13.60
C LYS A 223 0.58 5.40 -15.03
N GLY A 224 0.92 6.63 -15.39
CA GLY A 224 1.58 6.94 -16.65
C GLY A 224 0.70 6.81 -17.90
N PHE A 225 -0.62 6.88 -17.76
CA PHE A 225 -1.53 6.83 -18.92
C PHE A 225 -1.36 8.04 -19.85
N ASP A 226 -0.95 9.18 -19.29
CA ASP A 226 -0.54 10.37 -20.01
C ASP A 226 0.63 10.12 -21.00
N ARG A 227 1.46 9.11 -20.72
CA ARG A 227 2.56 8.65 -21.61
C ARG A 227 2.13 7.49 -22.50
N LEU A 228 1.25 6.61 -22.00
CA LEU A 228 0.74 5.48 -22.77
C LEU A 228 -0.08 5.95 -23.99
N ILE A 229 -0.93 6.96 -23.84
CA ILE A 229 -1.81 7.47 -24.88
C ILE A 229 -1.03 7.99 -26.09
N PRO A 230 -0.02 8.86 -25.96
CA PRO A 230 0.81 9.28 -27.11
C PRO A 230 1.62 8.11 -27.73
N ALA A 231 2.09 7.18 -26.92
CA ALA A 231 2.76 5.98 -27.43
C ALA A 231 1.81 5.12 -28.28
N TRP A 232 0.54 5.01 -27.84
CA TRP A 232 -0.49 4.31 -28.59
C TRP A 232 -0.79 4.94 -29.94
N GLN A 233 -0.74 6.27 -30.09
CA GLN A 233 -0.91 6.94 -31.39
C GLN A 233 0.08 6.41 -32.42
N LEU A 234 1.34 6.16 -32.01
CA LEU A 234 2.36 5.61 -32.92
C LEU A 234 2.06 4.17 -33.35
N VAL A 235 1.48 3.39 -32.43
CA VAL A 235 1.05 2.01 -32.68
C VAL A 235 -0.16 1.98 -33.60
N ALA A 236 -1.19 2.77 -33.31
CA ALA A 236 -2.42 2.84 -34.09
C ALA A 236 -2.16 3.29 -35.56
N GLY A 237 -1.17 4.16 -35.78
CA GLY A 237 -0.76 4.56 -37.14
C GLY A 237 -0.17 3.41 -37.97
N LYS A 238 0.42 2.40 -37.31
CA LYS A 238 1.00 1.22 -37.99
C LYS A 238 0.05 0.02 -38.00
N HIS A 239 -0.83 -0.05 -37.02
CA HIS A 239 -1.75 -1.16 -36.75
C HIS A 239 -3.16 -0.61 -36.48
N PRO A 240 -3.86 -0.10 -37.51
CA PRO A 240 -5.14 0.59 -37.33
C PRO A 240 -6.29 -0.31 -36.90
N ASP A 241 -6.11 -1.60 -36.95
CA ASP A 241 -7.05 -2.64 -36.53
C ASP A 241 -6.90 -3.07 -35.03
N TRP A 242 -5.95 -2.47 -34.31
CA TRP A 242 -5.77 -2.70 -32.89
C TRP A 242 -6.45 -1.64 -32.04
N ILE A 243 -6.96 -2.03 -30.88
CA ILE A 243 -7.64 -1.14 -29.92
C ILE A 243 -6.94 -1.22 -28.57
N LEU A 244 -6.66 -0.06 -27.96
CA LEU A 244 -6.26 0.06 -26.57
C LEU A 244 -7.50 0.37 -25.71
N ARG A 245 -7.77 -0.45 -24.70
CA ARG A 245 -8.77 -0.18 -23.66
C ARG A 245 -8.10 0.07 -22.32
N ILE A 246 -8.37 1.22 -21.74
CA ILE A 246 -7.81 1.60 -20.44
C ILE A 246 -8.94 1.60 -19.42
N TYR A 247 -8.90 0.66 -18.48
CA TYR A 247 -9.89 0.49 -17.42
C TYR A 247 -9.46 1.23 -16.16
N GLY A 248 -10.32 2.11 -15.65
CA GLY A 248 -9.99 2.85 -14.44
C GLY A 248 -10.94 4.00 -14.10
N ASP A 249 -10.65 4.61 -12.95
CA ASP A 249 -11.31 5.80 -12.44
C ASP A 249 -10.31 6.89 -12.03
N GLY A 250 -10.78 8.14 -11.96
CA GLY A 250 -10.01 9.31 -11.53
C GLY A 250 -10.06 10.45 -12.53
N MET A 251 -8.91 10.92 -13.00
CA MET A 251 -8.77 12.10 -13.87
C MET A 251 -9.14 11.79 -15.34
N ARG A 252 -10.34 11.25 -15.57
CA ARG A 252 -10.81 10.77 -16.87
C ARG A 252 -10.83 11.89 -17.92
N GLU A 253 -11.33 13.06 -17.56
CA GLU A 253 -11.51 14.18 -18.48
C GLU A 253 -10.19 14.61 -19.13
N GLN A 254 -9.10 14.66 -18.37
CA GLN A 254 -7.80 15.07 -18.87
C GLN A 254 -7.24 14.06 -19.87
N LEU A 255 -7.40 12.76 -19.60
CA LEU A 255 -6.97 11.70 -20.52
C LEU A 255 -7.83 11.68 -21.77
N GLN A 256 -9.16 11.91 -21.64
CA GLN A 256 -10.05 11.99 -22.79
C GLN A 256 -9.68 13.17 -23.71
N GLN A 257 -9.42 14.36 -23.15
CA GLN A 257 -8.96 15.51 -23.93
C GLN A 257 -7.66 15.21 -24.70
N GLN A 258 -6.74 14.46 -24.08
CA GLN A 258 -5.52 14.03 -24.74
C GLN A 258 -5.80 13.08 -25.92
N ILE A 259 -6.68 12.08 -25.74
CA ILE A 259 -7.11 11.15 -26.80
C ILE A 259 -7.74 11.92 -27.97
N ASP A 260 -8.63 12.87 -27.67
CA ASP A 260 -9.34 13.69 -28.66
C ASP A 260 -8.36 14.57 -29.45
N SER A 261 -7.42 15.21 -28.75
CA SER A 261 -6.40 16.07 -29.39
C SER A 261 -5.44 15.32 -30.32
N LEU A 262 -5.20 14.02 -30.04
CA LEU A 262 -4.37 13.15 -30.84
C LEU A 262 -5.12 12.45 -31.99
N GLY A 263 -6.46 12.61 -32.05
CA GLY A 263 -7.30 12.04 -33.10
C GLY A 263 -7.40 10.51 -33.07
N ILE A 264 -7.25 9.87 -31.90
CA ILE A 264 -7.22 8.41 -31.76
C ILE A 264 -8.43 7.84 -31.00
N THR A 265 -9.53 8.55 -30.96
CA THR A 265 -10.77 8.16 -30.26
C THR A 265 -11.33 6.81 -30.72
N ALA A 266 -11.12 6.43 -31.99
CA ALA A 266 -11.58 5.14 -32.51
C ALA A 266 -10.74 3.93 -32.00
N SER A 267 -9.48 4.17 -31.60
CA SER A 267 -8.54 3.11 -31.23
C SER A 267 -8.05 3.15 -29.79
N CYS A 268 -8.36 4.23 -29.04
CA CYS A 268 -8.00 4.37 -27.63
C CYS A 268 -9.25 4.72 -26.80
N ILE A 269 -9.70 3.80 -25.96
CA ILE A 269 -10.98 3.88 -25.26
C ILE A 269 -10.74 3.84 -23.75
N LEU A 270 -11.31 4.83 -23.02
CA LEU A 270 -11.33 4.82 -21.57
C LEU A 270 -12.60 4.08 -21.08
N GLU A 271 -12.40 3.02 -20.32
CA GLU A 271 -13.47 2.20 -19.76
C GLU A 271 -13.65 2.48 -18.27
N PRO A 272 -14.87 2.39 -17.73
CA PRO A 272 -15.09 2.39 -16.30
C PRO A 272 -14.61 1.06 -15.66
N THR A 273 -14.37 1.10 -14.36
CA THR A 273 -14.06 -0.11 -13.55
C THR A 273 -15.31 -0.69 -12.91
#